data_3fb795dc6c9dbaf8586c987d64ffb202
#
_entry.id   3fb795dc6c9dbaf8586c987d64ffb202
#
_cell.length_a   1.000
_cell.length_b   1.000
_cell.length_c   1.000
_cell.angle_alpha   90.00
_cell.angle_beta   90.00
_cell.angle_gamma   90.00
#
_symmetry.space_group_name_H-M   'P 1'
#
loop_
_entity.id
_entity.type
_entity.pdbx_description
1 polymer ?
#
loop_
_entity_poly.entity_id
_entity_poly.type
_entity_poly.pdbx_seq_one_letter_code
_entity_poly.pdbx_strand_id
1 'polypeptide(L)'
;PEVIRQNKMSAFGESDYLGETNDKGIRYYLYYKFIIDSKTQLILWCISDNKYTKDDQNTLSAISKQIGMSMQSYEYTLNYEKHRSIDNDLNVLKQQQELIMKQNNVKTVNGKDIFYYHKPAKVVGGDFHYAIETNEKIVFIIADVMGHGIISNYIVAIMKGAFNVLLSYVKSPAELLTKMNKFLYDEFDKMGVYSTALVGTISKHERLMTIANAGHYLPILVDLDNKPMGYEEDKKGIPVGILDDTKYENMKINIKNLKGLLLFTDGIIELKNSKGEE
;
A
#
# COMPACT_ATOMS: atom_id res chain seq x y z
N PRO A 1 10.68 51.89 13.86
CA PRO A 1 10.12 50.57 13.98
C PRO A 1 10.36 49.97 15.36
N GLU A 2 9.95 50.69 16.39
CA GLU A 2 9.81 50.11 17.73
C GLU A 2 8.37 50.20 18.15
N VAL A 3 7.87 49.10 18.64
CA VAL A 3 6.57 48.88 19.28
C VAL A 3 5.55 48.13 18.42
N ILE A 4 5.87 46.89 18.16
CA ILE A 4 4.81 45.87 18.12
C ILE A 4 4.85 45.15 19.46
N ARG A 5 4.14 45.64 20.48
CA ARG A 5 3.91 44.90 21.71
C ARG A 5 2.68 44.04 21.54
N GLN A 6 2.91 42.73 21.69
CA GLN A 6 1.92 41.66 21.66
C GLN A 6 0.81 41.87 22.67
N ASN A 7 -0.43 41.72 22.25
CA ASN A 7 -1.55 41.39 23.15
C ASN A 7 -2.16 40.05 22.71
N LYS A 8 -2.55 39.28 23.74
CA LYS A 8 -2.94 37.88 23.71
C LYS A 8 -3.87 37.49 22.57
N MET A 9 -3.49 36.42 21.91
CA MET A 9 -4.28 35.75 20.87
C MET A 9 -5.47 35.01 21.49
N SER A 10 -6.67 35.26 20.95
CA SER A 10 -7.77 34.29 20.98
C SER A 10 -7.72 33.43 19.71
N ALA A 11 -8.27 32.23 19.74
CA ALA A 11 -8.19 31.22 18.68
C ALA A 11 -8.84 31.63 17.32
N PHE A 12 -9.45 32.79 17.27
CA PHE A 12 -9.87 33.50 16.06
C PHE A 12 -9.42 34.94 16.24
N GLY A 13 -8.25 35.26 15.68
CA GLY A 13 -7.52 36.49 15.85
C GLY A 13 -8.33 37.76 15.95
N GLU A 14 -8.67 38.16 17.15
CA GLU A 14 -9.07 39.52 17.46
C GLU A 14 -7.91 40.19 18.18
N SER A 15 -7.18 41.03 17.48
CA SER A 15 -6.37 42.07 18.09
C SER A 15 -6.39 43.30 17.19
N ASP A 16 -7.35 44.15 17.43
CA ASP A 16 -7.35 45.51 16.91
C ASP A 16 -6.24 46.23 17.64
N TYR A 17 -5.19 46.65 16.93
CA TYR A 17 -4.16 47.51 17.47
C TYR A 17 -4.19 48.86 16.75
N LEU A 18 -4.46 49.90 17.53
CA LEU A 18 -4.33 51.30 17.13
C LEU A 18 -2.97 51.80 17.56
N GLY A 19 -2.15 52.31 16.64
CA GLY A 19 -0.88 52.91 16.94
C GLY A 19 -0.70 54.25 16.25
N GLU A 20 0.14 55.10 16.81
CA GLU A 20 0.53 56.40 16.29
C GLU A 20 2.03 56.35 16.01
N THR A 21 2.46 56.81 14.82
CA THR A 21 3.89 56.98 14.50
C THR A 21 4.24 58.47 14.43
N ASN A 22 5.37 58.81 15.01
CA ASN A 22 5.83 60.18 15.16
C ASN A 22 7.12 60.39 14.37
N ASP A 23 7.05 60.41 13.01
CA ASP A 23 8.12 60.92 12.18
C ASP A 23 7.51 61.79 11.05
N LYS A 24 7.46 63.08 11.29
CA LYS A 24 7.01 64.12 10.35
C LYS A 24 5.54 64.06 9.91
N GLY A 25 4.64 63.73 10.82
CA GLY A 25 3.19 63.69 10.63
C GLY A 25 2.59 62.52 11.36
N ILE A 26 1.55 62.81 12.18
CA ILE A 26 0.84 61.72 12.90
C ILE A 26 0.11 60.89 11.86
N ARG A 27 0.46 59.61 11.76
CA ARG A 27 -0.28 58.63 10.97
C ARG A 27 -0.87 57.57 11.89
N TYR A 28 -2.08 57.23 11.59
CA TYR A 28 -2.82 56.19 12.31
C TYR A 28 -2.74 54.91 11.51
N TYR A 29 -2.52 53.79 12.18
CA TYR A 29 -2.57 52.49 11.56
C TYR A 29 -3.50 51.55 12.33
N LEU A 30 -4.17 50.67 11.60
CA LEU A 30 -5.03 49.64 12.08
C LEU A 30 -4.63 48.35 11.38
N TYR A 31 -4.43 47.29 12.13
CA TYR A 31 -4.14 46.00 11.51
C TYR A 31 -5.00 44.89 12.10
N TYR A 32 -5.25 43.90 11.29
CA TYR A 32 -5.93 42.69 11.67
C TYR A 32 -5.08 41.49 11.28
N LYS A 33 -4.81 40.57 12.26
CA LYS A 33 -4.03 39.36 12.05
C LYS A 33 -4.95 38.16 12.09
N PHE A 34 -4.86 37.29 11.10
CA PHE A 34 -5.54 36.01 11.11
C PHE A 34 -4.61 34.88 10.73
N ILE A 35 -4.87 33.71 11.31
CA ILE A 35 -4.12 32.47 11.10
C ILE A 35 -4.90 31.62 10.12
N ILE A 36 -4.26 31.26 9.01
CA ILE A 36 -4.83 30.40 7.99
C ILE A 36 -4.63 28.95 8.39
N ASP A 37 -3.38 28.60 8.75
CA ASP A 37 -3.01 27.28 9.24
C ASP A 37 -1.87 27.37 10.29
N SER A 38 -1.30 26.24 10.70
CA SER A 38 -0.21 26.19 11.68
C SER A 38 1.08 26.90 11.25
N LYS A 39 1.24 27.24 9.97
CA LYS A 39 2.46 27.83 9.37
C LYS A 39 2.22 29.19 8.73
N THR A 40 0.97 29.45 8.32
CA THR A 40 0.61 30.63 7.52
C THR A 40 -0.21 31.61 8.34
N GLN A 41 0.31 32.84 8.45
CA GLN A 41 -0.37 33.96 9.08
C GLN A 41 -0.49 35.09 8.07
N LEU A 42 -1.64 35.74 8.04
CA LEU A 42 -1.87 36.91 7.20
C LEU A 42 -2.13 38.14 8.10
N ILE A 43 -1.60 39.30 7.66
CA ILE A 43 -1.81 40.56 8.36
C ILE A 43 -2.34 41.54 7.36
N LEU A 44 -3.53 42.08 7.60
CA LEU A 44 -4.10 43.18 6.82
C LEU A 44 -3.78 44.49 7.53
N TRP A 45 -3.14 45.43 6.83
CA TRP A 45 -2.75 46.73 7.35
C TRP A 45 -3.55 47.82 6.67
N CYS A 46 -4.06 48.76 7.46
CA CYS A 46 -4.62 50.03 6.96
C CYS A 46 -3.87 51.20 7.59
N ILE A 47 -3.51 52.19 6.81
CA ILE A 47 -2.81 53.38 7.24
C ILE A 47 -3.62 54.61 6.81
N SER A 48 -3.81 55.55 7.70
CA SER A 48 -4.59 56.79 7.47
C SER A 48 -3.93 57.99 8.13
N ASP A 49 -4.09 59.15 7.55
CA ASP A 49 -3.72 60.43 8.16
C ASP A 49 -4.79 60.91 9.17
N ASN A 50 -5.95 60.28 9.17
CA ASN A 50 -7.04 60.50 10.11
C ASN A 50 -7.18 59.35 11.12
N LYS A 51 -7.58 59.69 12.34
CA LYS A 51 -7.84 58.68 13.40
C LYS A 51 -8.99 57.76 13.01
N TYR A 52 -8.78 56.47 13.18
CA TYR A 52 -9.83 55.49 12.92
C TYR A 52 -10.96 55.56 13.94
N THR A 53 -12.15 55.49 13.43
CA THR A 53 -13.39 55.40 14.24
C THR A 53 -13.68 53.95 14.65
N LYS A 54 -14.66 53.72 15.52
CA LYS A 54 -15.12 52.42 15.88
C LYS A 54 -15.78 51.67 14.69
N ASP A 55 -16.41 52.41 13.79
CA ASP A 55 -17.00 51.88 12.57
C ASP A 55 -15.93 51.39 11.58
N ASP A 56 -14.83 52.11 11.44
CA ASP A 56 -13.67 51.69 10.62
C ASP A 56 -13.10 50.36 11.16
N GLN A 57 -12.96 50.24 12.47
CA GLN A 57 -12.49 49.01 13.11
C GLN A 57 -13.44 47.84 12.86
N ASN A 58 -14.74 48.05 13.01
CA ASN A 58 -15.77 47.02 12.73
C ASN A 58 -15.75 46.61 11.25
N THR A 59 -15.61 47.57 10.35
CA THR A 59 -15.54 47.32 8.91
C THR A 59 -14.29 46.52 8.54
N LEU A 60 -13.13 46.87 9.06
CA LEU A 60 -11.90 46.11 8.81
C LEU A 60 -11.98 44.71 9.38
N SER A 61 -12.52 44.56 10.57
CA SER A 61 -12.74 43.24 11.19
C SER A 61 -13.65 42.36 10.32
N ALA A 62 -14.74 42.91 9.81
CA ALA A 62 -15.66 42.18 8.91
C ALA A 62 -14.98 41.76 7.60
N ILE A 63 -14.25 42.68 6.96
CA ILE A 63 -13.49 42.39 5.74
C ILE A 63 -12.42 41.31 6.00
N SER A 64 -11.68 41.45 7.08
CA SER A 64 -10.63 40.49 7.45
C SER A 64 -11.19 39.09 7.70
N LYS A 65 -12.32 38.98 8.39
CA LYS A 65 -13.03 37.71 8.59
C LYS A 65 -13.46 37.10 7.25
N GLN A 66 -14.00 37.91 6.33
CA GLN A 66 -14.42 37.43 5.03
C GLN A 66 -13.24 36.92 4.19
N ILE A 67 -12.10 37.63 4.21
CA ILE A 67 -10.87 37.19 3.54
C ILE A 67 -10.38 35.90 4.15
N GLY A 68 -10.31 35.79 5.48
CA GLY A 68 -9.88 34.58 6.19
C GLY A 68 -10.73 33.36 5.82
N MET A 69 -12.05 33.51 5.84
CA MET A 69 -12.98 32.44 5.46
C MET A 69 -12.79 32.01 3.98
N SER A 70 -12.62 32.98 3.07
CA SER A 70 -12.37 32.71 1.65
C SER A 70 -11.07 31.94 1.44
N MET A 71 -10.00 32.31 2.14
CA MET A 71 -8.72 31.61 2.06
C MET A 71 -8.78 30.20 2.62
N GLN A 72 -9.43 30.00 3.78
CA GLN A 72 -9.63 28.67 4.34
C GLN A 72 -10.45 27.79 3.40
N SER A 73 -11.51 28.32 2.80
CA SER A 73 -12.31 27.59 1.81
C SER A 73 -11.49 27.19 0.57
N TYR A 74 -10.64 28.10 0.10
CA TYR A 74 -9.74 27.81 -1.03
C TYR A 74 -8.73 26.70 -0.71
N GLU A 75 -8.07 26.76 0.45
CA GLU A 75 -7.14 25.72 0.88
C GLU A 75 -7.85 24.36 1.07
N TYR A 76 -9.04 24.36 1.65
CA TYR A 76 -9.85 23.14 1.77
C TYR A 76 -10.14 22.54 0.39
N THR A 77 -10.52 23.36 -0.58
CA THR A 77 -10.79 22.92 -1.96
C THR A 77 -9.55 22.32 -2.61
N LEU A 78 -8.38 22.98 -2.50
CA LEU A 78 -7.12 22.46 -3.03
C LEU A 78 -6.72 21.11 -2.40
N ASN A 79 -6.85 20.99 -1.10
CA ASN A 79 -6.56 19.74 -0.40
C ASN A 79 -7.55 18.63 -0.82
N TYR A 80 -8.82 18.96 -0.95
CA TYR A 80 -9.85 18.03 -1.43
C TYR A 80 -9.57 17.53 -2.84
N GLU A 81 -9.23 18.41 -3.78
CA GLU A 81 -8.86 18.05 -5.15
C GLU A 81 -7.63 17.16 -5.20
N LYS A 82 -6.62 17.47 -4.39
CA LYS A 82 -5.40 16.64 -4.28
C LYS A 82 -5.71 15.23 -3.75
N HIS A 83 -6.52 15.11 -2.69
CA HIS A 83 -6.95 13.81 -2.18
C HIS A 83 -7.75 13.02 -3.22
N ARG A 84 -8.67 13.68 -3.91
CA ARG A 84 -9.48 13.06 -4.97
C ARG A 84 -8.62 12.54 -6.13
N SER A 85 -7.57 13.27 -6.52
CA SER A 85 -6.62 12.80 -7.54
C SER A 85 -5.90 11.53 -7.09
N ILE A 86 -5.39 11.50 -5.86
CA ILE A 86 -4.73 10.33 -5.29
C ILE A 86 -5.68 9.12 -5.24
N ASP A 87 -6.93 9.32 -4.82
CA ASP A 87 -7.93 8.26 -4.77
C ASP A 87 -8.24 7.69 -6.16
N ASN A 88 -8.29 8.55 -7.19
CA ASN A 88 -8.46 8.11 -8.57
C ASN A 88 -7.26 7.26 -9.04
N ASP A 89 -6.03 7.68 -8.76
CA ASP A 89 -4.82 6.94 -9.13
C ASP A 89 -4.77 5.57 -8.43
N LEU A 90 -5.16 5.51 -7.15
CA LEU A 90 -5.27 4.26 -6.40
C LEU A 90 -6.34 3.33 -6.98
N ASN A 91 -7.48 3.86 -7.44
CA ASN A 91 -8.50 3.06 -8.10
C ASN A 91 -8.03 2.49 -9.44
N VAL A 92 -7.24 3.25 -10.20
CA VAL A 92 -6.60 2.75 -11.44
C VAL A 92 -5.62 1.61 -11.11
N LEU A 93 -4.79 1.77 -10.07
CA LEU A 93 -3.88 0.72 -9.62
C LEU A 93 -4.63 -0.54 -9.17
N LYS A 94 -5.75 -0.40 -8.48
CA LYS A 94 -6.61 -1.53 -8.11
C LYS A 94 -7.10 -2.29 -9.34
N GLN A 95 -7.62 -1.59 -10.34
CA GLN A 95 -8.07 -2.22 -11.58
C GLN A 95 -6.93 -2.93 -12.31
N GLN A 96 -5.73 -2.33 -12.33
CA GLN A 96 -4.54 -2.97 -12.89
C GLN A 96 -4.15 -4.23 -12.12
N GLN A 97 -4.18 -4.21 -10.78
CA GLN A 97 -3.92 -5.38 -9.96
C GLN A 97 -4.93 -6.50 -10.22
N GLU A 98 -6.21 -6.18 -10.31
CA GLU A 98 -7.24 -7.15 -10.66
C GLU A 98 -7.00 -7.79 -12.04
N LEU A 99 -6.55 -7.02 -13.04
CA LEU A 99 -6.15 -7.56 -14.35
C LEU A 99 -4.89 -8.45 -14.25
N ILE A 100 -3.92 -8.05 -13.45
CA ILE A 100 -2.71 -8.85 -13.19
C ILE A 100 -3.08 -10.17 -12.52
N MET A 101 -4.00 -10.15 -11.56
CA MET A 101 -4.46 -11.32 -10.83
C MET A 101 -5.49 -12.15 -11.60
N LYS A 102 -6.13 -11.55 -12.63
CA LYS A 102 -7.10 -12.28 -13.44
C LYS A 102 -6.43 -13.47 -14.13
N GLN A 103 -6.86 -14.64 -13.72
CA GLN A 103 -6.35 -15.89 -14.27
C GLN A 103 -7.24 -16.38 -15.39
N ASN A 104 -6.63 -16.86 -16.44
CA ASN A 104 -7.33 -17.72 -17.37
C ASN A 104 -7.70 -18.99 -16.59
N ASN A 105 -9.01 -19.26 -16.46
CA ASN A 105 -9.57 -20.36 -15.70
C ASN A 105 -8.69 -21.61 -15.82
N VAL A 106 -7.86 -21.89 -14.82
CA VAL A 106 -7.23 -23.19 -14.66
C VAL A 106 -8.38 -24.11 -14.29
N LYS A 107 -8.84 -24.82 -15.27
CA LYS A 107 -9.97 -25.74 -15.12
C LYS A 107 -9.53 -26.98 -14.37
N THR A 108 -10.49 -27.76 -13.96
CA THR A 108 -10.40 -29.06 -13.32
C THR A 108 -9.19 -29.87 -13.73
N VAL A 109 -8.29 -30.18 -12.79
CA VAL A 109 -7.14 -31.05 -13.01
C VAL A 109 -7.35 -32.34 -12.26
N ASN A 110 -7.29 -33.47 -12.95
CA ASN A 110 -7.54 -34.78 -12.38
C ASN A 110 -8.87 -34.85 -11.59
N GLY A 111 -9.94 -34.18 -12.08
CA GLY A 111 -11.23 -34.10 -11.44
C GLY A 111 -11.30 -33.17 -10.20
N LYS A 112 -10.34 -32.30 -10.02
CA LYS A 112 -10.31 -31.33 -8.90
C LYS A 112 -10.38 -29.91 -9.43
N ASP A 113 -11.25 -29.11 -8.84
CA ASP A 113 -11.42 -27.71 -9.21
C ASP A 113 -10.43 -26.82 -8.45
N ILE A 114 -10.00 -25.74 -9.10
CA ILE A 114 -9.13 -24.74 -8.48
C ILE A 114 -9.93 -23.47 -8.27
N PHE A 115 -9.95 -22.98 -7.04
CA PHE A 115 -10.60 -21.76 -6.64
C PHE A 115 -9.57 -20.75 -6.16
N TYR A 116 -9.82 -19.48 -6.47
CA TYR A 116 -9.00 -18.36 -6.06
C TYR A 116 -9.86 -17.36 -5.32
N TYR A 117 -9.35 -16.88 -4.21
CA TYR A 117 -9.93 -15.76 -3.48
C TYR A 117 -8.84 -14.77 -3.11
N HIS A 118 -9.06 -13.50 -3.42
CA HIS A 118 -8.15 -12.43 -3.08
C HIS A 118 -8.95 -11.21 -2.62
N LYS A 119 -8.59 -10.71 -1.44
CA LYS A 119 -9.18 -9.50 -0.86
C LYS A 119 -8.07 -8.70 -0.18
N PRO A 120 -7.53 -7.68 -0.83
CA PRO A 120 -6.49 -6.85 -0.23
C PRO A 120 -7.03 -6.08 0.98
N ALA A 121 -6.19 -5.90 2.00
CA ALA A 121 -6.53 -5.14 3.21
C ALA A 121 -6.72 -3.64 2.93
N LYS A 122 -6.03 -3.11 1.92
CA LYS A 122 -6.17 -1.73 1.41
C LYS A 122 -6.62 -1.75 -0.05
N VAL A 123 -6.47 -0.63 -0.75
CA VAL A 123 -6.86 -0.49 -2.16
C VAL A 123 -6.13 -1.50 -3.04
N VAL A 124 -4.82 -1.70 -2.79
CA VAL A 124 -3.97 -2.72 -3.41
C VAL A 124 -3.14 -3.42 -2.35
N GLY A 125 -2.78 -4.69 -2.60
CA GLY A 125 -2.05 -5.54 -1.66
C GLY A 125 -0.71 -6.04 -2.21
N GLY A 126 0.05 -6.71 -1.33
CA GLY A 126 1.30 -7.41 -1.62
C GLY A 126 1.10 -8.89 -1.96
N ASP A 127 -0.07 -9.43 -1.64
CA ASP A 127 -0.39 -10.83 -1.96
C ASP A 127 -0.42 -11.08 -3.46
N PHE A 128 0.19 -12.18 -3.87
CA PHE A 128 0.25 -12.60 -5.26
C PHE A 128 -0.02 -14.08 -5.39
N HIS A 129 -0.96 -14.46 -6.23
CA HIS A 129 -1.17 -15.84 -6.63
C HIS A 129 -1.33 -15.92 -8.13
N TYR A 130 -0.78 -16.96 -8.73
CA TYR A 130 -0.90 -17.19 -10.14
C TYR A 130 -0.71 -18.67 -10.47
N ALA A 131 -1.41 -19.18 -11.48
CA ALA A 131 -1.20 -20.50 -11.98
C ALA A 131 -1.30 -20.56 -13.51
N ILE A 132 -0.51 -21.42 -14.11
CA ILE A 132 -0.52 -21.72 -15.53
C ILE A 132 -0.69 -23.22 -15.73
N GLU A 133 -1.58 -23.55 -16.63
CA GLU A 133 -1.77 -24.91 -17.11
C GLU A 133 -0.95 -25.14 -18.39
N THR A 134 -0.16 -26.20 -18.38
CA THR A 134 0.54 -26.72 -19.56
C THR A 134 -0.05 -28.08 -19.97
N ASN A 135 0.43 -28.66 -21.05
CA ASN A 135 -0.01 -30.02 -21.46
C ASN A 135 0.30 -31.10 -20.40
N GLU A 136 1.40 -30.94 -19.66
CA GLU A 136 1.92 -31.96 -18.74
C GLU A 136 1.62 -31.67 -17.26
N LYS A 137 1.54 -30.41 -16.88
CA LYS A 137 1.45 -30.00 -15.47
C LYS A 137 0.73 -28.67 -15.30
N ILE A 138 0.28 -28.40 -14.08
CA ILE A 138 -0.02 -27.06 -13.62
C ILE A 138 1.21 -26.55 -12.88
N VAL A 139 1.58 -25.32 -13.12
CA VAL A 139 2.58 -24.59 -12.35
C VAL A 139 1.89 -23.43 -11.62
N PHE A 140 2.11 -23.31 -10.34
CA PHE A 140 1.49 -22.26 -9.51
C PHE A 140 2.51 -21.57 -8.63
N ILE A 141 2.20 -20.36 -8.26
CA ILE A 141 2.90 -19.54 -7.26
C ILE A 141 1.88 -18.90 -6.33
N ILE A 142 2.21 -18.86 -5.05
CA ILE A 142 1.63 -17.96 -4.07
C ILE A 142 2.77 -17.22 -3.40
N ALA A 143 2.63 -15.92 -3.19
CA ALA A 143 3.66 -15.08 -2.58
C ALA A 143 3.00 -13.95 -1.80
N ASP A 144 3.73 -13.44 -0.83
CA ASP A 144 3.36 -12.29 -0.04
C ASP A 144 4.55 -11.35 0.06
N VAL A 145 4.40 -10.14 -0.48
CA VAL A 145 5.42 -9.10 -0.51
C VAL A 145 5.31 -8.26 0.75
N MET A 146 6.42 -8.09 1.44
CA MET A 146 6.51 -7.24 2.63
C MET A 146 5.85 -5.87 2.41
N GLY A 147 4.95 -5.50 3.33
CA GLY A 147 4.26 -4.22 3.31
C GLY A 147 3.01 -4.20 2.43
N HIS A 148 2.47 -3.00 2.18
CA HIS A 148 1.20 -2.84 1.47
C HIS A 148 1.20 -1.56 0.63
N GLY A 149 0.31 -1.51 -0.36
CA GLY A 149 0.10 -0.34 -1.19
C GLY A 149 0.92 -0.35 -2.48
N ILE A 150 1.35 0.82 -2.94
CA ILE A 150 1.90 1.01 -4.29
C ILE A 150 3.18 0.21 -4.52
N ILE A 151 4.09 0.20 -3.54
CA ILE A 151 5.38 -0.49 -3.66
C ILE A 151 5.18 -2.00 -3.76
N SER A 152 4.39 -2.59 -2.85
CA SER A 152 4.12 -4.03 -2.90
C SER A 152 3.38 -4.44 -4.17
N ASN A 153 2.43 -3.62 -4.65
CA ASN A 153 1.75 -3.85 -5.94
C ASN A 153 2.72 -3.82 -7.13
N TYR A 154 3.69 -2.90 -7.14
CA TYR A 154 4.74 -2.85 -8.17
C TYR A 154 5.58 -4.13 -8.17
N ILE A 155 5.99 -4.60 -6.99
CA ILE A 155 6.73 -5.86 -6.83
C ILE A 155 5.93 -7.06 -7.34
N VAL A 156 4.63 -7.13 -7.02
CA VAL A 156 3.72 -8.17 -7.54
C VAL A 156 3.75 -8.21 -9.07
N ALA A 157 3.72 -7.06 -9.74
CA ALA A 157 3.76 -7.00 -11.19
C ALA A 157 5.09 -7.53 -11.76
N ILE A 158 6.22 -7.16 -11.13
CA ILE A 158 7.55 -7.65 -11.53
C ILE A 158 7.66 -9.16 -11.29
N MET A 159 7.22 -9.65 -10.12
CA MET A 159 7.23 -11.08 -9.80
C MET A 159 6.43 -11.89 -10.81
N LYS A 160 5.25 -11.42 -11.22
CA LYS A 160 4.46 -12.07 -12.26
C LYS A 160 5.19 -12.10 -13.60
N GLY A 161 5.81 -10.98 -13.99
CA GLY A 161 6.61 -10.90 -15.21
C GLY A 161 7.77 -11.91 -15.18
N ALA A 162 8.55 -11.92 -14.10
CA ALA A 162 9.65 -12.85 -13.88
C ALA A 162 9.18 -14.31 -13.91
N PHE A 163 8.10 -14.64 -13.21
CA PHE A 163 7.50 -15.97 -13.20
C PHE A 163 7.18 -16.45 -14.62
N ASN A 164 6.45 -15.65 -15.40
CA ASN A 164 6.05 -16.02 -16.76
C ASN A 164 7.24 -16.24 -17.70
N VAL A 165 8.24 -15.36 -17.65
CA VAL A 165 9.43 -15.49 -18.51
C VAL A 165 10.24 -16.72 -18.12
N LEU A 166 10.51 -16.91 -16.82
CA LEU A 166 11.36 -17.97 -16.32
C LEU A 166 10.74 -19.36 -16.51
N LEU A 167 9.42 -19.50 -16.53
CA LEU A 167 8.74 -20.77 -16.76
C LEU A 167 9.22 -21.52 -17.99
N SER A 168 9.59 -20.80 -19.06
CA SER A 168 10.08 -21.40 -20.31
C SER A 168 11.51 -21.93 -20.23
N TYR A 169 12.26 -21.55 -19.18
CA TYR A 169 13.69 -21.81 -19.04
C TYR A 169 14.05 -22.71 -17.84
N VAL A 170 13.05 -23.13 -17.05
CA VAL A 170 13.28 -23.90 -15.82
C VAL A 170 12.55 -25.22 -15.84
N LYS A 171 13.12 -26.21 -15.14
CA LYS A 171 12.57 -27.58 -15.06
C LYS A 171 11.85 -27.87 -13.76
N SER A 172 12.11 -27.10 -12.70
CA SER A 172 11.57 -27.36 -11.37
C SER A 172 11.19 -26.10 -10.60
N PRO A 173 10.31 -26.20 -9.58
CA PRO A 173 9.97 -25.10 -8.69
C PRO A 173 11.18 -24.48 -7.99
N ALA A 174 12.13 -25.29 -7.52
CA ALA A 174 13.34 -24.80 -6.87
C ALA A 174 14.22 -23.97 -7.81
N GLU A 175 14.39 -24.42 -9.05
CA GLU A 175 15.12 -23.67 -10.06
C GLU A 175 14.41 -22.35 -10.40
N LEU A 176 13.08 -22.36 -10.46
CA LEU A 176 12.29 -21.15 -10.69
C LEU A 176 12.53 -20.11 -9.59
N LEU A 177 12.36 -20.49 -8.32
CA LEU A 177 12.60 -19.60 -7.19
C LEU A 177 14.04 -19.09 -7.14
N THR A 178 15.03 -19.96 -7.40
CA THR A 178 16.44 -19.58 -7.43
C THR A 178 16.72 -18.51 -8.49
N LYS A 179 16.18 -18.70 -9.70
CA LYS A 179 16.35 -17.73 -10.78
C LYS A 179 15.54 -16.46 -10.54
N MET A 180 14.34 -16.57 -9.97
CA MET A 180 13.54 -15.40 -9.58
C MET A 180 14.28 -14.57 -8.52
N ASN A 181 14.84 -15.21 -7.48
CA ASN A 181 15.60 -14.52 -6.47
C ASN A 181 16.77 -13.76 -7.07
N LYS A 182 17.57 -14.42 -7.89
CA LYS A 182 18.74 -13.80 -8.57
C LYS A 182 18.34 -12.63 -9.46
N PHE A 183 17.22 -12.75 -10.17
CA PHE A 183 16.73 -11.70 -11.07
C PHE A 183 16.17 -10.50 -10.33
N LEU A 184 15.52 -10.72 -9.16
CA LEU A 184 14.80 -9.68 -8.43
C LEU A 184 15.63 -9.06 -7.30
N TYR A 185 16.76 -9.66 -6.91
CA TYR A 185 17.50 -9.28 -5.71
C TYR A 185 17.90 -7.80 -5.68
N ASP A 186 18.46 -7.27 -6.78
CA ASP A 186 18.93 -5.88 -6.82
C ASP A 186 17.80 -4.86 -6.65
N GLU A 187 16.62 -5.13 -7.19
CA GLU A 187 15.44 -4.28 -7.02
C GLU A 187 14.90 -4.37 -5.60
N PHE A 188 14.84 -5.56 -5.04
CA PHE A 188 14.36 -5.80 -3.69
C PHE A 188 15.27 -5.15 -2.64
N ASP A 189 16.58 -5.31 -2.79
CA ASP A 189 17.58 -4.70 -1.91
C ASP A 189 17.51 -3.17 -1.94
N LYS A 190 17.45 -2.56 -3.14
CA LYS A 190 17.29 -1.10 -3.30
C LYS A 190 16.03 -0.54 -2.66
N MET A 191 14.94 -1.32 -2.68
CA MET A 191 13.65 -0.91 -2.11
C MET A 191 13.52 -1.28 -0.63
N GLY A 192 14.44 -2.09 -0.08
CA GLY A 192 14.38 -2.58 1.29
C GLY A 192 13.18 -3.51 1.52
N VAL A 193 12.81 -4.33 0.52
CA VAL A 193 11.66 -5.24 0.57
C VAL A 193 12.09 -6.68 0.33
N TYR A 194 11.27 -7.61 0.76
CA TYR A 194 11.39 -9.03 0.47
C TYR A 194 10.01 -9.65 0.24
N SER A 195 9.97 -10.86 -0.26
CA SER A 195 8.72 -11.59 -0.44
C SER A 195 8.86 -13.03 0.03
N THR A 196 7.89 -13.50 0.81
CA THR A 196 7.71 -14.94 0.95
C THR A 196 7.09 -15.48 -0.34
N ALA A 197 7.47 -16.68 -0.74
CA ALA A 197 6.91 -17.31 -1.95
C ALA A 197 6.92 -18.85 -1.84
N LEU A 198 5.89 -19.46 -2.40
CA LEU A 198 5.85 -20.89 -2.64
C LEU A 198 5.49 -21.15 -4.09
N VAL A 199 6.35 -21.88 -4.77
CA VAL A 199 6.12 -22.32 -6.15
C VAL A 199 5.88 -23.80 -6.17
N GLY A 200 4.90 -24.25 -6.95
CA GLY A 200 4.61 -25.65 -7.07
C GLY A 200 4.24 -26.09 -8.48
N THR A 201 4.37 -27.39 -8.70
CA THR A 201 3.90 -28.07 -9.91
C THR A 201 3.04 -29.27 -9.53
N ILE A 202 1.93 -29.45 -10.20
CA ILE A 202 1.07 -30.64 -10.11
C ILE A 202 1.12 -31.34 -11.46
N SER A 203 1.62 -32.58 -11.47
CA SER A 203 1.64 -33.40 -12.68
C SER A 203 0.22 -33.82 -13.09
N LYS A 204 -0.06 -33.81 -14.39
CA LYS A 204 -1.34 -34.31 -14.92
C LYS A 204 -1.34 -35.82 -15.10
N HIS A 205 -0.17 -36.42 -15.20
CA HIS A 205 0.01 -37.85 -15.48
C HIS A 205 0.40 -38.63 -14.25
N GLU A 206 1.21 -38.02 -13.38
CA GLU A 206 1.68 -38.62 -12.15
C GLU A 206 0.89 -38.06 -10.96
N ARG A 207 0.72 -38.87 -9.93
CA ARG A 207 0.10 -38.41 -8.67
C ARG A 207 1.14 -37.77 -7.78
N LEU A 208 1.83 -36.78 -8.35
CA LEU A 208 2.95 -36.09 -7.74
C LEU A 208 2.76 -34.57 -7.81
N MET A 209 2.95 -33.93 -6.68
CA MET A 209 3.15 -32.49 -6.56
C MET A 209 4.60 -32.24 -6.13
N THR A 210 5.24 -31.26 -6.73
CA THR A 210 6.57 -30.81 -6.33
C THR A 210 6.44 -29.34 -5.95
N ILE A 211 6.94 -28.96 -4.78
CA ILE A 211 6.95 -27.57 -4.32
C ILE A 211 8.36 -27.13 -3.93
N ALA A 212 8.60 -25.84 -3.99
CA ALA A 212 9.75 -25.17 -3.40
C ALA A 212 9.26 -23.97 -2.60
N ASN A 213 9.86 -23.73 -1.44
CA ASN A 213 9.37 -22.77 -0.46
C ASN A 213 10.45 -21.74 -0.11
N ALA A 214 10.14 -20.48 -0.30
CA ALA A 214 10.95 -19.31 0.06
C ALA A 214 10.30 -18.60 1.26
N GLY A 215 10.29 -19.23 2.43
CA GLY A 215 9.80 -18.61 3.67
C GLY A 215 8.28 -18.50 3.81
N HIS A 216 7.51 -19.03 2.86
CA HIS A 216 6.05 -18.96 2.88
C HIS A 216 5.43 -20.05 3.77
N TYR A 217 4.13 -19.92 4.09
CA TYR A 217 3.39 -20.98 4.78
C TYR A 217 3.28 -22.23 3.91
N LEU A 218 3.45 -23.39 4.54
CA LEU A 218 3.21 -24.65 3.84
C LEU A 218 1.73 -24.84 3.57
N PRO A 219 1.36 -25.45 2.44
CA PRO A 219 -0.03 -25.75 2.11
C PRO A 219 -0.69 -26.64 3.16
N ILE A 220 -1.95 -26.43 3.46
CA ILE A 220 -2.73 -27.41 4.21
C ILE A 220 -3.20 -28.50 3.23
N LEU A 221 -2.79 -29.74 3.49
CA LEU A 221 -3.15 -30.91 2.70
C LEU A 221 -4.23 -31.69 3.42
N VAL A 222 -5.27 -32.09 2.70
CA VAL A 222 -6.39 -32.86 3.25
C VAL A 222 -6.58 -34.14 2.44
N ASP A 223 -6.61 -35.29 3.11
CA ASP A 223 -6.82 -36.58 2.48
C ASP A 223 -8.31 -36.86 2.13
N LEU A 224 -8.57 -38.06 1.54
CA LEU A 224 -9.91 -38.45 1.15
C LEU A 224 -10.85 -38.62 2.34
N ASP A 225 -10.34 -38.85 3.55
CA ASP A 225 -11.09 -39.02 4.81
C ASP A 225 -11.30 -37.67 5.55
N ASN A 226 -10.94 -36.54 4.94
CA ASN A 226 -10.94 -35.20 5.53
C ASN A 226 -9.95 -35.00 6.68
N LYS A 227 -8.87 -35.77 6.72
CA LYS A 227 -7.81 -35.62 7.73
C LYS A 227 -6.64 -34.81 7.16
N PRO A 228 -5.95 -34.04 8.00
CA PRO A 228 -4.75 -33.37 7.57
C PRO A 228 -3.65 -34.38 7.23
N MET A 229 -2.97 -34.14 6.11
CA MET A 229 -1.79 -34.92 5.72
C MET A 229 -0.54 -34.18 6.20
N GLY A 230 0.40 -34.93 6.78
CA GLY A 230 1.71 -34.39 7.16
C GLY A 230 2.67 -34.33 5.98
N TYR A 231 3.80 -33.64 6.22
CA TYR A 231 4.93 -33.58 5.32
C TYR A 231 6.04 -34.50 5.79
N GLU A 232 6.67 -35.21 4.85
CA GLU A 232 7.84 -36.04 5.16
C GLU A 232 9.09 -35.20 5.45
N GLU A 233 9.21 -34.04 4.79
CA GLU A 233 10.30 -33.09 4.94
C GLU A 233 9.75 -31.66 4.96
N ASP A 234 10.36 -30.78 5.74
CA ASP A 234 10.12 -29.33 5.70
C ASP A 234 11.38 -28.63 5.18
N LYS A 235 11.39 -28.31 3.89
CA LYS A 235 12.49 -27.60 3.22
C LYS A 235 12.13 -26.12 3.03
N LYS A 236 12.01 -25.41 4.12
CA LYS A 236 11.70 -23.99 4.13
C LYS A 236 12.98 -23.18 3.88
N GLY A 237 13.01 -22.44 2.76
CA GLY A 237 14.09 -21.53 2.41
C GLY A 237 13.90 -20.13 2.95
N ILE A 238 14.86 -19.26 2.70
CA ILE A 238 14.86 -17.83 3.02
C ILE A 238 13.91 -17.11 2.04
N PRO A 239 13.15 -16.07 2.45
CA PRO A 239 12.35 -15.27 1.53
C PRO A 239 13.15 -14.72 0.35
N VAL A 240 12.49 -14.52 -0.77
CA VAL A 240 13.06 -13.93 -1.99
C VAL A 240 13.49 -12.48 -1.69
N GLY A 241 14.69 -12.10 -2.10
CA GLY A 241 15.23 -10.75 -1.94
C GLY A 241 16.04 -10.51 -0.66
N ILE A 242 16.18 -11.51 0.23
CA ILE A 242 17.01 -11.37 1.45
C ILE A 242 18.48 -11.59 1.16
N LEU A 243 18.82 -12.63 0.40
CA LEU A 243 20.21 -12.98 0.04
C LEU A 243 20.31 -13.28 -1.46
N ASP A 244 21.29 -12.70 -2.13
CA ASP A 244 21.48 -12.82 -3.59
C ASP A 244 21.62 -14.28 -4.06
N ASP A 245 22.54 -15.04 -3.46
CA ASP A 245 22.88 -16.39 -3.91
C ASP A 245 22.03 -17.51 -3.27
N THR A 246 20.80 -17.21 -2.87
CA THR A 246 19.90 -18.20 -2.26
C THR A 246 19.55 -19.29 -3.27
N LYS A 247 19.77 -20.54 -2.84
CA LYS A 247 19.31 -21.74 -3.58
C LYS A 247 18.19 -22.39 -2.82
N TYR A 248 17.12 -22.73 -3.56
CA TYR A 248 15.96 -23.42 -3.01
C TYR A 248 16.01 -24.91 -3.36
N GLU A 249 15.26 -25.70 -2.60
CA GLU A 249 15.16 -27.13 -2.80
C GLU A 249 13.74 -27.56 -3.14
N ASN A 250 13.63 -28.65 -3.91
CA ASN A 250 12.35 -29.25 -4.22
C ASN A 250 11.92 -30.20 -3.10
N MET A 251 10.64 -30.13 -2.73
CA MET A 251 9.96 -31.09 -1.87
C MET A 251 8.90 -31.81 -2.70
N LYS A 252 8.93 -33.14 -2.70
CA LYS A 252 8.01 -33.99 -3.47
C LYS A 252 6.92 -34.49 -2.54
N ILE A 253 5.68 -34.38 -2.97
CA ILE A 253 4.49 -34.78 -2.20
C ILE A 253 3.65 -35.74 -3.05
N ASN A 254 3.41 -36.95 -2.53
CA ASN A 254 2.50 -37.87 -3.17
C ASN A 254 1.06 -37.43 -2.95
N ILE A 255 0.35 -37.15 -4.05
CA ILE A 255 -1.03 -36.64 -4.01
C ILE A 255 -2.09 -37.71 -4.35
N LYS A 256 -1.74 -39.00 -4.26
CA LYS A 256 -2.67 -40.09 -4.56
C LYS A 256 -3.94 -40.03 -3.72
N ASN A 257 -3.79 -39.76 -2.45
CA ASN A 257 -4.89 -39.68 -1.47
C ASN A 257 -5.31 -38.25 -1.16
N LEU A 258 -4.81 -37.26 -1.92
CA LEU A 258 -5.15 -35.86 -1.69
C LEU A 258 -6.57 -35.55 -2.17
N LYS A 259 -7.42 -35.12 -1.23
CA LYS A 259 -8.75 -34.58 -1.52
C LYS A 259 -8.71 -33.09 -1.83
N GLY A 260 -7.95 -32.35 -1.04
CA GLY A 260 -7.86 -30.90 -1.16
C GLY A 260 -6.50 -30.34 -0.75
N LEU A 261 -6.20 -29.17 -1.27
CA LEU A 261 -5.01 -28.37 -1.00
C LEU A 261 -5.44 -26.93 -0.79
N LEU A 262 -5.05 -26.34 0.34
CA LEU A 262 -5.26 -24.93 0.63
C LEU A 262 -3.91 -24.23 0.70
N LEU A 263 -3.73 -23.21 -0.15
CA LEU A 263 -2.64 -22.24 -0.10
C LEU A 263 -3.22 -20.94 0.46
N PHE A 264 -2.48 -20.26 1.33
CA PHE A 264 -2.96 -19.04 1.99
C PHE A 264 -1.80 -18.13 2.36
N THR A 265 -2.08 -16.84 2.50
CA THR A 265 -1.20 -15.82 3.04
C THR A 265 -1.57 -15.52 4.49
N ASP A 266 -0.76 -14.70 5.18
CA ASP A 266 -0.93 -14.35 6.60
C ASP A 266 -2.27 -13.65 6.90
N GLY A 267 -2.87 -12.99 5.91
CA GLY A 267 -4.17 -12.34 6.05
C GLY A 267 -5.31 -13.25 6.56
N ILE A 268 -5.17 -14.59 6.48
CA ILE A 268 -6.14 -15.50 7.07
C ILE A 268 -5.82 -15.75 8.55
N ILE A 269 -4.54 -15.79 8.91
CA ILE A 269 -4.08 -16.11 10.27
C ILE A 269 -4.17 -14.88 11.18
N GLU A 270 -3.91 -13.70 10.62
CA GLU A 270 -3.92 -12.41 11.34
C GLU A 270 -5.31 -11.78 11.45
N LEU A 271 -6.37 -12.51 11.05
CA LEU A 271 -7.74 -12.00 11.16
C LEU A 271 -8.11 -11.81 12.63
N LYS A 272 -8.46 -10.57 12.98
CA LYS A 272 -8.95 -10.21 14.31
C LYS A 272 -10.48 -10.16 14.32
N ASN A 273 -11.06 -10.69 15.38
CA ASN A 273 -12.49 -10.56 15.62
C ASN A 273 -12.86 -9.11 15.99
N SER A 274 -14.15 -8.83 16.18
CA SER A 274 -14.65 -7.50 16.59
C SER A 274 -14.11 -6.99 17.94
N LYS A 275 -13.45 -7.85 18.72
CA LYS A 275 -12.81 -7.52 20.00
C LYS A 275 -11.29 -7.33 19.87
N GLY A 276 -10.71 -7.53 18.67
CA GLY A 276 -9.28 -7.43 18.41
C GLY A 276 -8.47 -8.67 18.80
N GLU A 277 -9.13 -9.82 19.05
CA GLU A 277 -8.50 -11.11 19.34
C GLU A 277 -8.25 -11.87 18.03
N GLU A 278 -7.08 -12.52 17.87
CA GLU A 278 -6.70 -13.39 16.75
C GLU A 278 -7.38 -14.75 16.83
#